data_e5433bab9c4531e4fd9bce0d1179b780
#
_entry.id   e5433bab9c4531e4fd9bce0d1179b780
#
_cell.length_a   1.000
_cell.length_b   1.000
_cell.length_c   1.000
_cell.angle_alpha   90.00
_cell.angle_beta   90.00
_cell.angle_gamma   90.00
#
_symmetry.space_group_name_H-M   'P 1'
#
loop_
_entity.id
_entity.type
_entity.pdbx_description
1 polymer ?
#
loop_
_entity_poly.entity_id
_entity_poly.type
_entity_poly.pdbx_seq_one_letter_code
_entity_poly.pdbx_strand_id
1 'polypeptide(L)'
;KEYIAWMDKNNKVCDARSPYTKRLNRLTQGLTNVEGIPLNFKVYYVTDVNAFACPDGSVRVFSSLMDIMTDEELLGVIGHEIGHVAHKDSKKGFRTALLTSALKDGLAASGNKAAALTDSQLGELGESLLNATYSQKQESQADAYGYEFLKKNGKNPWAIDLSFE
;
A
#
# COMPACT_ATOMS: atom_id res chain seq x y z
N LYS A 1 -5.86 -0.34 11.05
CA LYS A 1 -7.22 -0.37 10.51
C LYS A 1 -7.90 1.00 10.50
N GLU A 2 -7.75 1.79 11.54
CA GLU A 2 -8.30 3.16 11.59
C GLU A 2 -7.72 4.04 10.48
N TYR A 3 -6.44 3.88 10.20
CA TYR A 3 -5.74 4.64 9.18
C TYR A 3 -6.35 4.42 7.80
N ILE A 4 -6.53 3.15 7.40
CA ILE A 4 -7.06 2.87 6.06
C ILE A 4 -8.53 3.26 5.93
N ALA A 5 -9.30 3.13 7.00
CA ALA A 5 -10.69 3.61 7.02
C ALA A 5 -10.74 5.12 6.82
N TRP A 6 -9.84 5.86 7.47
CA TRP A 6 -9.73 7.31 7.30
C TRP A 6 -9.32 7.67 5.86
N MET A 7 -8.34 6.96 5.30
CA MET A 7 -7.89 7.19 3.92
C MET A 7 -9.00 6.92 2.91
N ASP A 8 -9.75 5.82 3.08
CA ASP A 8 -10.87 5.49 2.20
C ASP A 8 -11.99 6.53 2.29
N LYS A 9 -12.20 7.11 3.46
CA LYS A 9 -13.19 8.17 3.67
C LYS A 9 -12.77 9.50 3.05
N ASN A 10 -11.48 9.81 3.07
CA ASN A 10 -10.96 11.12 2.63
C ASN A 10 -10.46 11.11 1.18
N ASN A 11 -10.55 9.99 0.49
CA ASN A 11 -10.23 9.88 -0.93
C ASN A 11 -11.41 9.24 -1.64
N LYS A 12 -11.60 9.61 -2.90
CA LYS A 12 -12.68 9.04 -3.69
C LYS A 12 -12.32 7.60 -4.09
N VAL A 13 -12.98 6.64 -3.49
CA VAL A 13 -12.80 5.22 -3.82
C VAL A 13 -13.67 4.88 -5.03
N CYS A 14 -13.08 4.28 -6.06
CA CYS A 14 -13.85 3.82 -7.21
C CYS A 14 -14.78 2.69 -6.80
N ASP A 15 -16.04 2.77 -7.22
CA ASP A 15 -17.03 1.73 -6.89
C ASP A 15 -16.84 0.47 -7.77
N ALA A 16 -17.65 -0.55 -7.52
CA ALA A 16 -17.55 -1.83 -8.22
C ALA A 16 -17.85 -1.72 -9.72
N ARG A 17 -18.50 -0.66 -10.17
CA ARG A 17 -18.85 -0.45 -11.57
C ARG A 17 -17.75 0.25 -12.36
N SER A 18 -16.81 0.88 -11.65
CA SER A 18 -15.72 1.64 -12.29
C SER A 18 -14.84 0.72 -13.14
N PRO A 19 -14.46 1.15 -14.35
CA PRO A 19 -13.48 0.41 -15.17
C PRO A 19 -12.16 0.18 -14.44
N TYR A 20 -11.76 1.13 -13.61
CA TYR A 20 -10.54 1.01 -12.78
C TYR A 20 -10.65 -0.15 -11.81
N THR A 21 -11.76 -0.24 -11.08
CA THR A 21 -12.02 -1.31 -10.13
C THR A 21 -12.05 -2.67 -10.82
N LYS A 22 -12.73 -2.75 -11.96
CA LYS A 22 -12.83 -3.99 -12.74
C LYS A 22 -11.45 -4.45 -13.23
N ARG A 23 -10.65 -3.51 -13.71
CA ARG A 23 -9.28 -3.81 -14.17
C ARG A 23 -8.42 -4.31 -13.02
N LEU A 24 -8.44 -3.62 -11.88
CA LEU A 24 -7.67 -4.02 -10.71
C LEU A 24 -8.09 -5.40 -10.21
N ASN A 25 -9.39 -5.65 -10.11
CA ASN A 25 -9.91 -6.96 -9.67
C ASN A 25 -9.48 -8.08 -10.62
N ARG A 26 -9.47 -7.83 -11.91
CA ARG A 26 -9.01 -8.80 -12.91
C ARG A 26 -7.53 -9.11 -12.72
N LEU A 27 -6.70 -8.07 -12.54
CA LEU A 27 -5.25 -8.24 -12.38
C LEU A 27 -4.88 -8.95 -11.08
N THR A 28 -5.65 -8.71 -10.02
CA THR A 28 -5.37 -9.26 -8.69
C THR A 28 -6.15 -10.54 -8.38
N GLN A 29 -6.87 -11.07 -9.35
CA GLN A 29 -7.64 -12.31 -9.16
C GLN A 29 -6.73 -13.43 -8.66
N GLY A 30 -7.10 -14.07 -7.56
CA GLY A 30 -6.32 -15.13 -6.93
C GLY A 30 -5.32 -14.64 -5.89
N LEU A 31 -5.04 -13.34 -5.82
CA LEU A 31 -4.14 -12.78 -4.81
C LEU A 31 -4.94 -12.49 -3.55
N THR A 32 -5.07 -13.46 -2.67
CA THR A 32 -5.96 -13.40 -1.51
C THR A 32 -5.26 -13.02 -0.21
N ASN A 33 -4.01 -13.43 -0.06
CA ASN A 33 -3.25 -13.15 1.16
C ASN A 33 -1.74 -13.20 0.89
N VAL A 34 -0.97 -12.60 1.79
CA VAL A 34 0.49 -12.71 1.82
C VAL A 34 0.91 -12.96 3.26
N GLU A 35 1.64 -14.05 3.48
CA GLU A 35 2.09 -14.46 4.83
C GLU A 35 0.94 -14.48 5.85
N GLY A 36 -0.23 -14.98 5.44
CA GLY A 36 -1.43 -15.02 6.27
C GLY A 36 -2.16 -13.71 6.44
N ILE A 37 -1.66 -12.62 5.86
CA ILE A 37 -2.30 -11.30 5.92
C ILE A 37 -3.28 -11.19 4.75
N PRO A 38 -4.58 -11.01 4.99
CA PRO A 38 -5.55 -10.85 3.90
C PRO A 38 -5.26 -9.60 3.09
N LEU A 39 -5.32 -9.73 1.76
CA LEU A 39 -5.11 -8.60 0.85
C LEU A 39 -6.45 -7.96 0.49
N ASN A 40 -6.47 -6.63 0.42
CA ASN A 40 -7.65 -5.87 0.05
C ASN A 40 -7.25 -4.77 -0.93
N PHE A 41 -7.80 -4.82 -2.14
CA PHE A 41 -7.41 -3.92 -3.23
C PHE A 41 -8.54 -2.93 -3.54
N LYS A 42 -8.20 -1.65 -3.62
CA LYS A 42 -9.12 -0.59 -4.05
C LYS A 42 -8.38 0.45 -4.87
N VAL A 43 -9.13 1.18 -5.67
CA VAL A 43 -8.60 2.28 -6.49
C VAL A 43 -9.08 3.61 -5.92
N TYR A 44 -8.18 4.56 -5.76
CA TYR A 44 -8.52 5.94 -5.45
C TYR A 44 -8.54 6.77 -6.74
N TYR A 45 -9.63 7.46 -6.97
CA TYR A 45 -9.76 8.35 -8.13
C TYR A 45 -9.15 9.71 -7.78
N VAL A 46 -7.85 9.82 -8.04
CA VAL A 46 -7.05 11.02 -7.70
C VAL A 46 -6.04 11.31 -8.80
N THR A 47 -5.57 12.56 -8.85
CA THR A 47 -4.65 13.00 -9.91
C THR A 47 -3.20 12.62 -9.66
N ASP A 48 -2.81 12.34 -8.44
CA ASP A 48 -1.45 11.93 -8.10
C ASP A 48 -1.14 10.54 -8.69
N VAL A 49 0.12 10.31 -8.98
CA VAL A 49 0.60 9.03 -9.52
C VAL A 49 1.28 8.27 -8.40
N ASN A 50 0.60 7.29 -7.83
CA ASN A 50 1.14 6.53 -6.71
C ASN A 50 0.36 5.22 -6.47
N ALA A 51 0.94 4.38 -5.63
CA ALA A 51 0.30 3.21 -5.05
C ALA A 51 0.94 2.98 -3.67
N PHE A 52 0.20 2.41 -2.74
CA PHE A 52 0.75 2.09 -1.44
C PHE A 52 0.08 0.86 -0.84
N ALA A 53 0.76 0.25 0.12
CA ALA A 53 0.23 -0.88 0.88
C ALA A 53 0.39 -0.63 2.37
N CYS A 54 -0.60 -1.06 3.13
CA CYS A 54 -0.61 -0.94 4.59
C CYS A 54 -0.27 -2.27 5.24
N PRO A 55 0.22 -2.23 6.50
CA PRO A 55 0.56 -3.47 7.22
C PRO A 55 -0.58 -4.47 7.37
N ASP A 56 -1.82 -4.02 7.29
CA ASP A 56 -3.01 -4.89 7.39
C ASP A 56 -3.35 -5.61 6.08
N GLY A 57 -2.58 -5.38 5.01
CA GLY A 57 -2.82 -5.97 3.70
C GLY A 57 -3.66 -5.13 2.76
N SER A 58 -4.04 -3.92 3.17
CA SER A 58 -4.76 -2.99 2.30
C SER A 58 -3.80 -2.42 1.25
N VAL A 59 -4.13 -2.61 -0.03
CA VAL A 59 -3.36 -2.09 -1.17
C VAL A 59 -4.24 -1.09 -1.91
N ARG A 60 -3.72 0.10 -2.10
CA ARG A 60 -4.45 1.18 -2.79
C ARG A 60 -3.65 1.64 -4.00
N VAL A 61 -4.31 1.70 -5.13
CA VAL A 61 -3.72 2.10 -6.41
C VAL A 61 -4.43 3.36 -6.88
N PHE A 62 -3.66 4.38 -7.27
CA PHE A 62 -4.24 5.63 -7.74
C PHE A 62 -4.59 5.51 -9.23
N SER A 63 -5.76 6.04 -9.61
CA SER A 63 -6.26 5.96 -10.98
C SER A 63 -5.29 6.53 -12.01
N SER A 64 -4.59 7.61 -11.66
CA SER A 64 -3.61 8.22 -12.56
C SER A 64 -2.42 7.31 -12.85
N LEU A 65 -2.01 6.48 -11.89
CA LEU A 65 -0.99 5.47 -12.14
C LEU A 65 -1.50 4.41 -13.12
N MET A 66 -2.76 4.00 -12.98
CA MET A 66 -3.37 3.03 -13.88
C MET A 66 -3.49 3.56 -15.30
N ASP A 67 -3.68 4.88 -15.45
CA ASP A 67 -3.79 5.51 -16.76
C ASP A 67 -2.48 5.44 -17.56
N ILE A 68 -1.34 5.46 -16.90
CA ILE A 68 -0.02 5.53 -17.54
C ILE A 68 0.70 4.18 -17.60
N MET A 69 0.21 3.16 -16.92
CA MET A 69 0.86 1.84 -16.87
C MET A 69 0.06 0.78 -17.63
N THR A 70 0.79 -0.14 -18.25
CA THR A 70 0.20 -1.35 -18.81
C THR A 70 -0.22 -2.28 -17.66
N ASP A 71 -1.03 -3.29 -17.99
CA ASP A 71 -1.45 -4.30 -17.02
C ASP A 71 -0.24 -4.99 -16.37
N GLU A 72 0.77 -5.34 -17.16
CA GLU A 72 1.97 -6.02 -16.66
C GLU A 72 2.78 -5.10 -15.73
N GLU A 73 2.98 -3.84 -16.12
CA GLU A 73 3.67 -2.85 -15.28
C GLU A 73 2.94 -2.64 -13.96
N LEU A 74 1.62 -2.52 -14.01
CA LEU A 74 0.78 -2.32 -12.84
C LEU A 74 0.87 -3.52 -11.90
N LEU A 75 0.84 -4.72 -12.45
CA LEU A 75 0.98 -5.95 -11.67
C LEU A 75 2.34 -6.01 -10.97
N GLY A 76 3.39 -5.51 -11.64
CA GLY A 76 4.72 -5.40 -11.05
C GLY A 76 4.75 -4.48 -9.83
N VAL A 77 4.11 -3.33 -9.93
CA VAL A 77 4.00 -2.38 -8.80
C VAL A 77 3.26 -3.05 -7.63
N ILE A 78 2.16 -3.73 -7.93
CA ILE A 78 1.37 -4.43 -6.91
C ILE A 78 2.21 -5.50 -6.22
N GLY A 79 2.96 -6.30 -6.98
CA GLY A 79 3.85 -7.32 -6.43
C GLY A 79 4.93 -6.74 -5.53
N HIS A 80 5.51 -5.63 -5.94
CA HIS A 80 6.51 -4.90 -5.16
C HIS A 80 5.94 -4.42 -3.82
N GLU A 81 4.75 -3.83 -3.85
CA GLU A 81 4.08 -3.36 -2.64
C GLU A 81 3.74 -4.52 -1.69
N ILE A 82 3.29 -5.63 -2.24
CA ILE A 82 3.03 -6.85 -1.46
C ILE A 82 4.34 -7.35 -0.81
N GLY A 83 5.46 -7.22 -1.51
CA GLY A 83 6.78 -7.55 -0.97
C GLY A 83 7.12 -6.74 0.27
N HIS A 84 6.84 -5.44 0.27
CA HIS A 84 7.05 -4.58 1.44
C HIS A 84 6.17 -5.01 2.62
N VAL A 85 4.93 -5.41 2.36
CA VAL A 85 4.03 -5.93 3.40
C VAL A 85 4.61 -7.21 4.00
N ALA A 86 5.06 -8.13 3.15
CA ALA A 86 5.61 -9.43 3.58
C ALA A 86 6.85 -9.28 4.46
N HIS A 87 7.73 -8.34 4.11
CA HIS A 87 8.95 -8.06 4.89
C HIS A 87 8.70 -7.10 6.04
N LYS A 88 7.45 -6.69 6.26
CA LYS A 88 7.04 -5.79 7.34
C LYS A 88 7.67 -4.40 7.25
N ASP A 89 8.12 -4.00 6.06
CA ASP A 89 8.68 -2.67 5.82
C ASP A 89 7.63 -1.59 6.07
N SER A 90 6.41 -1.81 5.57
CA SER A 90 5.28 -0.92 5.81
C SER A 90 4.93 -0.83 7.29
N LYS A 91 4.99 -1.95 8.00
CA LYS A 91 4.72 -1.99 9.46
C LYS A 91 5.75 -1.18 10.23
N LYS A 92 7.03 -1.30 9.87
CA LYS A 92 8.11 -0.53 10.50
C LYS A 92 7.94 0.95 10.22
N GLY A 93 7.67 1.33 8.98
CA GLY A 93 7.44 2.72 8.60
C GLY A 93 6.23 3.32 9.30
N PHE A 94 5.15 2.57 9.40
CA PHE A 94 3.93 2.98 10.09
C PHE A 94 4.19 3.19 11.58
N ARG A 95 4.93 2.27 12.22
CA ARG A 95 5.29 2.39 13.64
C ARG A 95 6.14 3.62 13.89
N THR A 96 7.13 3.88 13.04
CA THR A 96 8.00 5.06 13.15
C THR A 96 7.19 6.33 13.00
N ALA A 97 6.29 6.39 12.02
CA ALA A 97 5.42 7.55 11.82
C ALA A 97 4.50 7.78 13.01
N LEU A 98 3.94 6.72 13.59
CA LEU A 98 3.10 6.81 14.78
C LEU A 98 3.86 7.36 15.98
N LEU A 99 5.06 6.87 16.20
CA LEU A 99 5.91 7.34 17.31
C LEU A 99 6.28 8.80 17.13
N THR A 100 6.66 9.20 15.93
CA THR A 100 7.00 10.59 15.62
C THR A 100 5.80 11.51 15.87
N SER A 101 4.64 11.13 15.37
CA SER A 101 3.40 11.89 15.53
C SER A 101 3.01 12.00 17.01
N ALA A 102 3.10 10.89 17.75
CA ALA A 102 2.78 10.86 19.17
C ALA A 102 3.72 11.75 19.98
N LEU A 103 5.02 11.72 19.68
CA LEU A 103 6.01 12.59 20.34
C LEU A 103 5.76 14.06 20.03
N LYS A 104 5.47 14.36 18.77
CA LYS A 104 5.19 15.73 18.32
C LYS A 104 3.97 16.31 19.04
N ASP A 105 2.93 15.50 19.24
CA ASP A 105 1.68 15.93 19.84
C ASP A 105 1.64 15.73 21.35
N GLY A 106 2.72 15.21 21.95
CA GLY A 106 2.82 14.99 23.37
C GLY A 106 2.01 13.81 23.90
N LEU A 107 1.44 12.98 23.03
CA LEU A 107 0.63 11.82 23.42
C LEU A 107 1.42 10.77 24.19
N ALA A 108 2.69 10.61 23.86
CA ALA A 108 3.56 9.65 24.55
C ALA A 108 3.76 10.03 26.02
N ALA A 109 3.73 11.33 26.34
CA ALA A 109 3.89 11.84 27.69
C ALA A 109 2.65 11.62 28.55
N SER A 110 1.48 11.50 27.95
CA SER A 110 0.21 11.33 28.67
C SER A 110 -0.01 9.89 29.16
N GLY A 111 0.74 8.93 28.63
CA GLY A 111 0.56 7.53 28.97
C GLY A 111 -0.75 6.91 28.51
N ASN A 112 -1.53 7.64 27.76
CA ASN A 112 -2.84 7.18 27.26
C ASN A 112 -2.67 6.38 25.97
N LYS A 113 -2.46 5.08 26.09
CA LYS A 113 -2.23 4.19 24.95
C LYS A 113 -3.50 3.87 24.16
N ALA A 114 -4.66 4.22 24.68
CA ALA A 114 -5.95 3.89 24.07
C ALA A 114 -6.58 5.05 23.31
N ALA A 115 -5.92 6.21 23.27
CA ALA A 115 -6.46 7.37 22.56
C ALA A 115 -6.50 7.12 21.05
N ALA A 116 -7.66 7.32 20.46
CA ALA A 116 -7.80 7.27 19.01
C ALA A 116 -7.01 8.41 18.37
N LEU A 117 -6.46 8.17 17.19
CA LEU A 117 -5.75 9.19 16.44
C LEU A 117 -6.71 10.27 15.95
N THR A 118 -6.28 11.52 16.02
CA THR A 118 -7.06 12.63 15.47
C THR A 118 -6.96 12.63 13.95
N ASP A 119 -7.87 13.36 13.28
CA ASP A 119 -7.84 13.52 11.84
C ASP A 119 -6.51 14.12 11.38
N SER A 120 -5.96 15.08 12.14
CA SER A 120 -4.67 15.68 11.83
C SER A 120 -3.53 14.65 11.88
N GLN A 121 -3.53 13.80 12.90
CA GLN A 121 -2.53 12.75 13.05
C GLN A 121 -2.64 11.70 11.95
N LEU A 122 -3.86 11.34 11.57
CA LEU A 122 -4.11 10.39 10.47
C LEU A 122 -3.65 10.97 9.13
N GLY A 123 -3.85 12.26 8.91
CA GLY A 123 -3.35 12.96 7.73
C GLY A 123 -1.83 12.95 7.66
N GLU A 124 -1.15 13.21 8.77
CA GLU A 124 0.31 13.16 8.84
C GLU A 124 0.85 11.74 8.58
N LEU A 125 0.18 10.72 9.12
CA LEU A 125 0.52 9.33 8.85
C LEU A 125 0.37 9.00 7.38
N GLY A 126 -0.71 9.46 6.76
CA GLY A 126 -0.96 9.25 5.34
C GLY A 126 0.13 9.84 4.49
N GLU A 127 0.50 11.07 4.76
CA GLU A 127 1.57 11.75 4.03
C GLU A 127 2.91 11.03 4.23
N SER A 128 3.21 10.60 5.44
CA SER A 128 4.44 9.87 5.74
C SER A 128 4.52 8.55 4.97
N LEU A 129 3.43 7.81 4.88
CA LEU A 129 3.40 6.55 4.14
C LEU A 129 3.51 6.76 2.64
N LEU A 130 2.83 7.76 2.08
CA LEU A 130 2.90 8.06 0.66
C LEU A 130 4.29 8.51 0.23
N ASN A 131 5.00 9.19 1.12
CA ASN A 131 6.35 9.70 0.86
C ASN A 131 7.45 8.82 1.46
N ALA A 132 7.09 7.65 1.97
CA ALA A 132 8.06 6.75 2.58
C ALA A 132 9.11 6.30 1.56
N THR A 133 10.36 6.32 1.99
CA THR A 133 11.48 5.79 1.21
C THR A 133 12.04 4.58 1.94
N TYR A 134 12.51 3.63 1.17
CA TYR A 134 13.08 2.39 1.70
C TYR A 134 14.54 2.28 1.29
N SER A 135 15.32 1.56 2.09
CA SER A 135 16.72 1.29 1.75
C SER A 135 16.79 0.44 0.48
N GLN A 136 17.93 0.49 -0.20
CA GLN A 136 18.16 -0.35 -1.38
C GLN A 136 17.98 -1.83 -1.06
N LYS A 137 18.38 -2.25 0.14
CA LYS A 137 18.18 -3.62 0.60
C LYS A 137 16.70 -3.96 0.72
N GLN A 138 15.89 -3.06 1.32
CA GLN A 138 14.45 -3.26 1.45
C GLN A 138 13.78 -3.31 0.08
N GLU A 139 14.18 -2.42 -0.83
CA GLU A 139 13.64 -2.41 -2.20
C GLU A 139 13.98 -3.70 -2.94
N SER A 140 15.22 -4.17 -2.84
CA SER A 140 15.65 -5.41 -3.47
C SER A 140 14.93 -6.63 -2.91
N GLN A 141 14.73 -6.66 -1.59
CA GLN A 141 13.99 -7.76 -0.94
C GLN A 141 12.52 -7.75 -1.34
N ALA A 142 11.92 -6.56 -1.45
CA ALA A 142 10.54 -6.42 -1.90
C ALA A 142 10.37 -6.92 -3.35
N ASP A 143 11.30 -6.57 -4.23
CA ASP A 143 11.29 -7.04 -5.61
C ASP A 143 11.42 -8.57 -5.68
N ALA A 144 12.37 -9.13 -4.94
CA ALA A 144 12.60 -10.57 -4.92
C ALA A 144 11.37 -11.32 -4.40
N TYR A 145 10.77 -10.83 -3.35
CA TYR A 145 9.55 -11.43 -2.78
C TYR A 145 8.39 -11.31 -3.78
N GLY A 146 8.22 -10.13 -4.37
CA GLY A 146 7.17 -9.89 -5.35
C GLY A 146 7.28 -10.82 -6.55
N TYR A 147 8.49 -11.04 -7.05
CA TYR A 147 8.77 -11.98 -8.14
C TYR A 147 8.25 -13.38 -7.79
N GLU A 148 8.67 -13.90 -6.64
CA GLU A 148 8.27 -15.24 -6.20
C GLU A 148 6.77 -15.33 -5.93
N PHE A 149 6.19 -14.26 -5.34
CA PHE A 149 4.77 -14.19 -5.04
C PHE A 149 3.92 -14.24 -6.32
N LEU A 150 4.29 -13.46 -7.33
CA LEU A 150 3.58 -13.46 -8.62
C LEU A 150 3.71 -14.82 -9.30
N LYS A 151 4.90 -15.40 -9.31
CA LYS A 151 5.15 -16.71 -9.89
C LYS A 151 4.30 -17.80 -9.22
N LYS A 152 4.27 -17.80 -7.89
CA LYS A 152 3.50 -18.77 -7.10
C LYS A 152 2.00 -18.67 -7.39
N ASN A 153 1.50 -17.49 -7.67
CA ASN A 153 0.08 -17.23 -7.91
C ASN A 153 -0.29 -17.24 -9.41
N GLY A 154 0.59 -17.76 -10.26
CA GLY A 154 0.32 -17.91 -11.69
C GLY A 154 0.34 -16.63 -12.49
N LYS A 155 0.94 -15.56 -11.94
CA LYS A 155 1.09 -14.28 -12.63
C LYS A 155 2.48 -14.20 -13.25
N ASN A 156 2.67 -13.24 -14.17
CA ASN A 156 3.96 -13.03 -14.82
C ASN A 156 4.98 -12.46 -13.81
N PRO A 157 6.00 -13.24 -13.40
CA PRO A 157 6.97 -12.75 -12.41
C PRO A 157 7.88 -11.65 -12.96
N TRP A 158 8.06 -11.57 -14.27
CA TRP A 158 8.87 -10.53 -14.92
C TRP A 158 8.21 -9.17 -14.92
N ALA A 159 6.94 -9.08 -14.51
CA ALA A 159 6.21 -7.82 -14.38
C ALA A 159 6.95 -6.82 -13.48
N ILE A 160 7.67 -7.31 -12.46
CA ILE A 160 8.46 -6.47 -11.56
C ILE A 160 9.51 -5.67 -12.34
N ASP A 161 10.25 -6.31 -13.24
CA ASP A 161 11.28 -5.65 -14.04
C ASP A 161 10.67 -4.60 -14.98
N LEU A 162 9.51 -4.90 -15.56
CA LEU A 162 8.81 -3.99 -16.48
C LEU A 162 8.35 -2.71 -15.78
N SER A 163 7.93 -2.82 -14.52
CA SER A 163 7.38 -1.67 -13.79
C SER A 163 8.43 -0.62 -13.42
N PHE A 164 9.71 -0.95 -13.46
CA PHE A 164 10.81 -0.07 -13.04
C PHE A 164 11.75 0.32 -14.20
N GLU A 165 11.36 0.05 -15.42
CA GLU A 165 12.08 0.53 -16.61
C GLU A 165 11.78 1.99 -16.95
#